data_3563e8cdbd1872f0f4a834a8414c31f4
#
_entry.id   3563e8cdbd1872f0f4a834a8414c31f4
#
_cell.length_a   1.000
_cell.length_b   1.000
_cell.length_c   1.000
_cell.angle_alpha   90.00
_cell.angle_beta   90.00
_cell.angle_gamma   90.00
#
_symmetry.space_group_name_H-M   'P 1'
#
loop_
_entity.id
_entity.type
_entity.pdbx_description
1 polymer ?
#
loop_
_entity_poly.entity_id
_entity_poly.type
_entity_poly.pdbx_seq_one_letter_code
_entity_poly.pdbx_strand_id
1 'polypeptide(L)'
;MMKKVAIPIANKKISEYLCGCSHFAYYDMESKNTTISESAVIDFTNADEIRLWIKNNGITDIILHRIRKELIGIFTSEKINLFVGVPMVSAGQIIEAYRCGKLESDKNIITEIIN
;
A
#
# COMPACT_ATOMS: atom_id res chain seq x y z
N MET A 1 17.25 -9.68 -1.60
CA MET A 1 16.17 -9.30 -0.67
C MET A 1 14.85 -9.22 -1.43
N MET A 2 13.88 -9.99 -1.02
CA MET A 2 12.57 -10.02 -1.69
C MET A 2 11.76 -8.77 -1.38
N LYS A 3 11.29 -8.09 -2.43
CA LYS A 3 10.36 -6.98 -2.28
C LYS A 3 8.93 -7.46 -2.52
N LYS A 4 8.07 -7.21 -1.57
CA LYS A 4 6.66 -7.52 -1.67
C LYS A 4 5.83 -6.26 -1.47
N VAL A 5 5.10 -5.89 -2.51
CA VAL A 5 4.32 -4.66 -2.56
C VAL A 5 2.86 -4.95 -2.27
N ALA A 6 2.27 -4.21 -1.34
CA ALA A 6 0.84 -4.30 -1.04
C ALA A 6 0.12 -3.05 -1.56
N ILE A 7 -0.99 -3.26 -2.26
CA ILE A 7 -1.83 -2.18 -2.79
C ILE A 7 -3.27 -2.43 -2.35
N PRO A 8 -3.89 -1.51 -1.57
CA PRO A 8 -5.30 -1.65 -1.20
C PRO A 8 -6.20 -1.36 -2.40
N ILE A 9 -7.16 -2.24 -2.65
CA ILE A 9 -8.02 -2.16 -3.82
C ILE A 9 -9.48 -1.97 -3.42
N ALA A 10 -10.17 -1.11 -4.14
CA ALA A 10 -11.61 -0.92 -4.06
C ALA A 10 -12.12 -0.57 -5.47
N ASN A 11 -13.21 -1.24 -5.89
CA ASN A 11 -13.82 -1.00 -7.21
C ASN A 11 -12.80 -1.13 -8.38
N LYS A 12 -11.96 -2.17 -8.34
CA LYS A 12 -10.93 -2.48 -9.36
C LYS A 12 -9.80 -1.46 -9.49
N LYS A 13 -9.72 -0.50 -8.58
CA LYS A 13 -8.69 0.53 -8.54
C LYS A 13 -8.06 0.60 -7.16
N ILE A 14 -6.95 1.32 -7.03
CA ILE A 14 -6.39 1.59 -5.72
C ILE A 14 -7.45 2.28 -4.85
N SER A 15 -7.59 1.83 -3.61
CA SER A 15 -8.51 2.42 -2.66
C SER A 15 -8.03 3.81 -2.24
N GLU A 16 -8.97 4.73 -2.01
CA GLU A 16 -8.62 6.07 -1.51
C GLU A 16 -7.93 5.99 -0.15
N TYR A 17 -8.42 5.11 0.74
CA TYR A 17 -7.85 4.90 2.07
C TYR A 17 -7.67 3.41 2.35
N LEU A 18 -6.74 3.06 3.24
CA LEU A 18 -6.54 1.68 3.68
C LEU A 18 -7.81 1.07 4.29
N CYS A 19 -8.51 1.83 5.12
CA CYS A 19 -9.70 1.33 5.81
C CYS A 19 -10.93 1.17 4.92
N GLY A 20 -10.88 1.64 3.68
CA GLY A 20 -11.99 1.51 2.73
C GLY A 20 -11.77 0.45 1.67
N CYS A 21 -10.69 -0.29 1.74
CA CYS A 21 -10.39 -1.29 0.71
C CYS A 21 -11.21 -2.57 0.89
N SER A 22 -11.53 -3.23 -0.23
CA SER A 22 -12.20 -4.52 -0.22
C SER A 22 -11.22 -5.68 -0.11
N HIS A 23 -10.02 -5.50 -0.62
CA HIS A 23 -8.95 -6.50 -0.58
C HIS A 23 -7.61 -5.84 -0.88
N PHE A 24 -6.53 -6.61 -0.73
CA PHE A 24 -5.18 -6.18 -1.11
C PHE A 24 -4.68 -6.97 -2.30
N ALA A 25 -3.99 -6.29 -3.22
CA ALA A 25 -3.19 -6.93 -4.24
C ALA A 25 -1.74 -6.97 -3.74
N TYR A 26 -1.16 -8.16 -3.70
CA TYR A 26 0.23 -8.35 -3.31
C TYR A 26 1.05 -8.73 -4.53
N TYR A 27 2.16 -8.03 -4.74
CA TYR A 27 3.08 -8.30 -5.85
C TYR A 27 4.44 -8.69 -5.30
N ASP A 28 4.88 -9.89 -5.65
CA ASP A 28 6.25 -10.32 -5.37
C ASP A 28 7.12 -9.88 -6.55
N MET A 29 8.01 -8.92 -6.31
CA MET A 29 8.77 -8.29 -7.38
C MET A 29 9.86 -9.18 -7.95
N GLU A 30 10.34 -10.18 -7.21
CA GLU A 30 11.36 -11.11 -7.71
C GLU A 30 10.76 -12.21 -8.56
N SER A 31 9.68 -12.83 -8.12
CA SER A 31 9.02 -13.92 -8.85
C SER A 31 8.03 -13.42 -9.90
N LYS A 32 7.70 -12.13 -9.86
CA LYS A 32 6.68 -11.49 -10.72
C LYS A 32 5.28 -12.10 -10.54
N ASN A 33 5.06 -12.79 -9.44
CA ASN A 33 3.77 -13.36 -9.12
C ASN A 33 2.86 -12.32 -8.45
N THR A 34 1.57 -12.39 -8.78
CA THR A 34 0.55 -11.55 -8.17
C THR A 34 -0.37 -12.44 -7.35
N THR A 35 -0.56 -12.07 -6.09
CA THR A 35 -1.51 -12.74 -5.21
C THR A 35 -2.57 -11.72 -4.78
N ILE A 36 -3.83 -12.09 -4.90
CA ILE A 36 -4.93 -11.25 -4.44
C ILE A 36 -5.52 -11.87 -3.19
N SER A 37 -5.53 -11.11 -2.10
CA SER A 37 -6.14 -11.55 -0.84
C SER A 37 -7.58 -11.06 -0.80
N GLU A 38 -8.53 -11.99 -0.71
CA GLU A 38 -9.97 -11.66 -0.80
C GLU A 38 -10.56 -11.06 0.47
N SER A 39 -9.91 -11.14 1.60
CA SER A 39 -10.48 -10.58 2.82
C SER A 39 -9.38 -10.07 3.75
N ALA A 40 -9.13 -8.78 3.65
CA ALA A 40 -8.30 -8.15 4.64
C ALA A 40 -9.19 -7.51 5.69
N VAL A 41 -9.67 -8.30 6.64
CA VAL A 41 -10.30 -7.72 7.82
C VAL A 41 -9.18 -7.37 8.79
N ILE A 42 -8.52 -6.26 8.52
CA ILE A 42 -7.47 -5.74 9.38
C ILE A 42 -7.99 -4.47 10.01
N ASP A 43 -7.88 -4.40 11.33
CA ASP A 43 -8.22 -3.19 12.06
C ASP A 43 -7.04 -2.21 11.96
N PHE A 44 -7.13 -1.24 11.06
CA PHE A 44 -6.11 -0.22 10.88
C PHE A 44 -6.12 0.85 11.96
N THR A 45 -6.91 0.68 13.02
CA THR A 45 -6.81 1.47 14.24
C THR A 45 -5.96 0.78 15.30
N ASN A 46 -5.59 -0.49 15.08
CA ASN A 46 -4.80 -1.30 16.02
C ASN A 46 -3.38 -1.50 15.48
N ALA A 47 -2.40 -0.85 16.13
CA ALA A 47 -1.01 -0.89 15.68
C ALA A 47 -0.43 -2.31 15.71
N ASP A 48 -0.79 -3.12 16.71
CA ASP A 48 -0.28 -4.49 16.81
C ASP A 48 -0.79 -5.37 15.68
N GLU A 49 -2.06 -5.22 15.29
CA GLU A 49 -2.65 -5.93 14.17
C GLU A 49 -1.98 -5.57 12.85
N ILE A 50 -1.69 -4.27 12.66
CA ILE A 50 -0.98 -3.79 11.47
C ILE A 50 0.43 -4.40 11.40
N ARG A 51 1.15 -4.42 12.51
CA ARG A 51 2.50 -5.00 12.56
C ARG A 51 2.49 -6.49 12.25
N LEU A 52 1.52 -7.22 12.78
CA LEU A 52 1.36 -8.65 12.48
C LEU A 52 1.04 -8.88 11.00
N TRP A 53 0.18 -8.06 10.43
CA TRP A 53 -0.16 -8.14 9.01
C TRP A 53 1.07 -7.95 8.13
N ILE A 54 1.88 -6.93 8.42
CA ILE A 54 3.12 -6.67 7.69
C ILE A 54 4.07 -7.88 7.79
N LYS A 55 4.27 -8.37 9.01
CA LYS A 55 5.19 -9.47 9.28
C LYS A 55 4.73 -10.78 8.65
N ASN A 56 3.46 -11.12 8.83
CA ASN A 56 2.92 -12.39 8.35
C ASN A 56 2.89 -12.47 6.82
N ASN A 57 2.81 -11.34 6.14
CA ASN A 57 2.78 -11.29 4.68
C ASN A 57 4.12 -10.89 4.06
N GLY A 58 5.12 -10.59 4.86
CA GLY A 58 6.44 -10.20 4.37
C GLY A 58 6.44 -8.91 3.55
N ILE A 59 5.57 -7.97 3.90
CA ILE A 59 5.39 -6.72 3.16
C ILE A 59 6.60 -5.83 3.35
N THR A 60 7.14 -5.29 2.26
CA THR A 60 8.27 -4.36 2.27
C THR A 60 7.88 -2.97 1.79
N ASP A 61 6.90 -2.87 0.90
CA ASP A 61 6.48 -1.63 0.28
C ASP A 61 4.94 -1.56 0.28
N ILE A 62 4.39 -0.37 0.52
CA ILE A 62 2.94 -0.15 0.42
C ILE A 62 2.70 1.06 -0.48
N ILE A 63 1.81 0.91 -1.45
CA ILE A 63 1.44 1.96 -2.38
C ILE A 63 0.03 2.41 -2.06
N LEU A 64 -0.14 3.71 -1.80
CA LEU A 64 -1.39 4.29 -1.31
C LEU A 64 -1.76 5.55 -2.08
N HIS A 65 -3.06 5.86 -2.11
CA HIS A 65 -3.53 7.16 -2.56
C HIS A 65 -3.51 8.16 -1.41
N ARG A 66 -4.22 7.85 -0.31
CA ARG A 66 -4.22 8.66 0.92
C ARG A 66 -3.97 7.80 2.14
N ILE A 67 -3.43 8.41 3.19
CA ILE A 67 -3.14 7.72 4.43
C ILE A 67 -3.37 8.69 5.60
N ARG A 68 -3.85 8.18 6.72
CA ARG A 68 -3.95 8.98 7.95
C ARG A 68 -2.57 9.10 8.59
N LYS A 69 -2.31 10.25 9.21
CA LYS A 69 -1.01 10.55 9.83
C LYS A 69 -0.55 9.49 10.83
N GLU A 70 -1.48 8.96 11.59
CA GLU A 70 -1.17 7.96 12.62
C GLU A 70 -0.54 6.70 12.04
N LEU A 71 -0.93 6.33 10.83
CA LEU A 71 -0.42 5.14 10.17
C LEU A 71 1.00 5.34 9.62
N ILE A 72 1.35 6.56 9.24
CA ILE A 72 2.69 6.87 8.73
C ILE A 72 3.76 6.48 9.74
N GLY A 73 3.55 6.84 11.01
CA GLY A 73 4.49 6.51 12.07
C GLY A 73 4.68 5.00 12.26
N ILE A 74 3.58 4.24 12.19
CA ILE A 74 3.63 2.78 12.33
C ILE A 74 4.43 2.15 11.18
N PHE A 75 4.11 2.51 9.94
CA PHE A 75 4.80 1.96 8.78
C PHE A 75 6.28 2.37 8.75
N THR A 76 6.59 3.59 9.14
CA THR A 76 7.97 4.07 9.23
C THR A 76 8.75 3.27 10.28
N SER A 77 8.14 3.00 11.44
CA SER A 77 8.79 2.21 12.50
C SER A 77 9.07 0.78 12.06
N GLU A 78 8.25 0.23 11.16
CA GLU A 78 8.44 -1.11 10.59
C GLU A 78 9.32 -1.12 9.34
N LYS A 79 9.92 0.01 9.01
CA LYS A 79 10.82 0.17 7.84
C LYS A 79 10.14 -0.13 6.52
N ILE A 80 8.85 0.17 6.41
CA ILE A 80 8.09 0.01 5.17
C ILE A 80 8.31 1.22 4.28
N ASN A 81 8.58 0.98 3.01
CA ASN A 81 8.62 2.05 2.02
C ASN A 81 7.20 2.44 1.64
N LEU A 82 6.85 3.71 1.87
CA LEU A 82 5.51 4.22 1.56
C LEU A 82 5.53 5.07 0.29
N PHE A 83 4.61 4.77 -0.61
CA PHE A 83 4.31 5.60 -1.77
C PHE A 83 2.91 6.16 -1.58
N VAL A 84 2.80 7.46 -1.33
CA VAL A 84 1.53 8.14 -1.03
C VAL A 84 1.23 9.16 -2.10
N GLY A 85 -0.05 9.38 -2.38
CA GLY A 85 -0.47 10.31 -3.42
C GLY A 85 -0.43 9.72 -4.81
N VAL A 86 -0.46 8.39 -4.92
CA VAL A 86 -0.47 7.70 -6.21
C VAL A 86 -1.86 7.83 -6.83
N PRO A 87 -1.98 8.12 -8.13
CA PRO A 87 -3.27 8.26 -8.79
C PRO A 87 -4.18 7.05 -8.61
N MET A 88 -5.49 7.29 -8.54
CA MET A 88 -6.50 6.23 -8.38
C MET A 88 -6.74 5.49 -9.70
N VAL A 89 -5.80 4.63 -10.04
CA VAL A 89 -5.85 3.79 -11.25
C VAL A 89 -5.78 2.32 -10.85
N SER A 90 -5.82 1.41 -11.83
CA SER A 90 -5.77 -0.03 -11.54
C SER A 90 -4.43 -0.44 -10.94
N ALA A 91 -4.44 -1.51 -10.15
CA ALA A 91 -3.22 -2.05 -9.55
C ALA A 91 -2.18 -2.44 -10.62
N GLY A 92 -2.63 -2.96 -11.75
CA GLY A 92 -1.74 -3.30 -12.86
C GLY A 92 -0.97 -2.12 -13.40
N GLN A 93 -1.65 -0.98 -13.58
CA GLN A 93 -1.01 0.26 -14.01
C GLN A 93 -0.01 0.77 -12.99
N ILE A 94 -0.36 0.69 -11.71
CA ILE A 94 0.50 1.13 -10.62
C ILE A 94 1.77 0.28 -10.56
N ILE A 95 1.63 -1.04 -10.60
CA ILE A 95 2.80 -1.92 -10.47
C ILE A 95 3.72 -1.81 -11.68
N GLU A 96 3.17 -1.55 -12.86
CA GLU A 96 3.96 -1.30 -14.06
C GLU A 96 4.79 -0.03 -13.91
N ALA A 97 4.19 1.05 -13.42
CA ALA A 97 4.91 2.29 -13.12
C ALA A 97 6.00 2.07 -12.06
N TYR A 98 5.71 1.27 -11.05
CA TYR A 98 6.67 0.91 -10.00
C TYR A 98 7.88 0.18 -10.58
N ARG A 99 7.65 -0.82 -11.43
CA ARG A 99 8.71 -1.60 -12.08
C ARG A 99 9.60 -0.75 -12.97
N CYS A 100 9.00 0.22 -13.66
CA CYS A 100 9.72 1.11 -14.57
C CYS A 100 10.39 2.29 -13.86
N GLY A 101 10.20 2.41 -12.55
CA GLY A 101 10.72 3.55 -11.78
C GLY A 101 10.03 4.86 -12.09
N LYS A 102 8.80 4.80 -12.61
CA LYS A 102 8.02 5.98 -13.01
C LYS A 102 6.84 6.28 -12.10
N LEU A 103 6.77 5.62 -10.95
CA LEU A 103 5.69 5.86 -10.00
C LEU A 103 5.82 7.27 -9.41
N GLU A 104 4.79 8.08 -9.63
CA GLU A 104 4.76 9.46 -9.15
C GLU A 104 3.73 9.64 -8.04
N SER A 105 4.05 10.50 -7.09
CA SER A 105 3.13 10.87 -6.01
C SER A 105 2.56 12.26 -6.26
N ASP A 106 1.27 12.43 -5.96
CA ASP A 106 0.63 13.74 -6.06
C ASP A 106 1.04 14.60 -4.87
N LYS A 107 1.77 15.68 -5.16
CA LYS A 107 2.28 16.59 -4.12
C LYS A 107 1.16 17.25 -3.31
N ASN A 108 0.02 17.50 -3.92
CA ASN A 108 -1.11 18.11 -3.23
C ASN A 108 -1.68 17.18 -2.16
N ILE A 109 -1.79 15.89 -2.47
CA ILE A 109 -2.26 14.88 -1.54
C ILE A 109 -1.28 14.71 -0.37
N ILE A 110 0.03 14.67 -0.67
CA ILE A 110 1.07 14.57 0.35
C ILE A 110 1.03 15.78 1.28
N THR A 111 0.84 16.97 0.73
CA THR A 111 0.76 18.20 1.53
C THR A 111 -0.44 18.18 2.49
N GLU A 112 -1.59 17.69 2.03
CA GLU A 112 -2.77 17.52 2.88
C GLU A 112 -2.51 16.59 4.07
N ILE A 113 -1.74 15.53 3.86
CA ILE A 113 -1.42 14.57 4.91
C ILE A 113 -0.45 15.15 5.93
N ILE A 114 0.54 15.91 5.47
CA ILE A 114 1.56 16.50 6.33
C ILE A 114 1.01 17.66 7.15
N ASN A 115 0.11 18.40 6.60
CA ASN A 115 -0.53 19.54 7.28
C ASN A 115 -1.68 19.09 8.17
#